data_ecf153e9fe111e8f7d1f4ba496fffac9
#
_entry.id   ecf153e9fe111e8f7d1f4ba496fffac9
#
_cell.length_a   1.000
_cell.length_b   1.000
_cell.length_c   1.000
_cell.angle_alpha   90.00
_cell.angle_beta   90.00
_cell.angle_gamma   90.00
#
_symmetry.space_group_name_H-M   'P 1'
#
loop_
_entity.id
_entity.type
_entity.pdbx_description
1 polymer ?
#
loop_
_entity_poly.entity_id
_entity_poly.type
_entity_poly.pdbx_seq_one_letter_code
_entity_poly.pdbx_strand_id
1 'polypeptide(L)'
;MEKLISVAVMRASDAAEIAGGTDSKTLMYRAGLGLFQSWNWHGRIDIVTGSGNNAGDGYVLALLLHQHGIPCRIVRTTEKNSPDGGYFFLKCEERGISVTDSIDFSHTDIIVDCLLGTGFRGELRPAMRQIVEQINQSGASVLSVDINSGMNGDSGEGFCVRSDRTVSIGCLKYGHLLGMAQGKIDSLYNYDIGIPCKGSYLPLFSGDTGAPENWDF
;
A
#
# COMPACT_ATOMS: atom_id res chain seq x y z
N MET A 1 17.91 11.10 4.63
CA MET A 1 17.41 11.98 3.52
C MET A 1 16.44 11.17 2.70
N GLU A 2 15.16 11.54 2.71
CA GLU A 2 14.14 10.89 1.91
C GLU A 2 14.33 11.25 0.42
N LYS A 3 14.15 10.25 -0.44
CA LYS A 3 14.26 10.40 -1.88
C LYS A 3 12.87 10.45 -2.49
N LEU A 4 12.61 11.50 -3.26
CA LEU A 4 11.39 11.67 -4.02
C LEU A 4 11.67 11.30 -5.48
N ILE A 5 10.98 10.29 -6.00
CA ILE A 5 11.27 9.70 -7.31
C ILE A 5 10.00 9.58 -8.16
N SER A 6 10.16 9.32 -9.45
CA SER A 6 9.04 8.92 -10.31
C SER A 6 8.72 7.43 -10.11
N VAL A 7 7.50 7.06 -10.47
CA VAL A 7 7.09 5.64 -10.53
C VAL A 7 7.98 4.83 -11.48
N ALA A 8 8.45 5.43 -12.57
CA ALA A 8 9.35 4.77 -13.50
C ALA A 8 10.70 4.42 -12.85
N VAL A 9 11.27 5.36 -12.07
CA VAL A 9 12.51 5.14 -11.33
C VAL A 9 12.32 4.05 -10.25
N MET A 10 11.19 4.07 -9.51
CA MET A 10 10.90 3.04 -8.51
C MET A 10 10.86 1.65 -9.15
N ARG A 11 10.12 1.49 -10.25
CA ARG A 11 10.01 0.21 -10.97
C ARG A 11 11.35 -0.30 -11.51
N ALA A 12 12.15 0.61 -12.06
CA ALA A 12 13.49 0.25 -12.56
C ALA A 12 14.41 -0.21 -11.42
N SER A 13 14.32 0.44 -10.26
CA SER A 13 15.10 0.09 -9.06
C SER A 13 14.68 -1.27 -8.50
N ASP A 14 13.37 -1.52 -8.43
CA ASP A 14 12.79 -2.79 -8.00
C ASP A 14 13.22 -3.95 -8.91
N ALA A 15 13.07 -3.78 -10.23
CA ALA A 15 13.51 -4.76 -11.22
C ALA A 15 15.03 -5.04 -11.15
N ALA A 16 15.84 -4.00 -10.92
CA ALA A 16 17.28 -4.13 -10.80
C ALA A 16 17.69 -4.86 -9.51
N GLU A 17 16.97 -4.68 -8.41
CA GLU A 17 17.20 -5.36 -7.15
C GLU A 17 16.89 -6.87 -7.29
N ILE A 18 15.75 -7.19 -7.91
CA ILE A 18 15.36 -8.60 -8.18
C ILE A 18 16.37 -9.24 -9.12
N ALA A 19 16.78 -8.56 -10.20
CA ALA A 19 17.81 -9.06 -11.11
C ALA A 19 19.18 -9.21 -10.43
N GLY A 20 19.44 -8.46 -9.37
CA GLY A 20 20.62 -8.53 -8.53
C GLY A 20 20.62 -9.73 -7.56
N GLY A 21 19.53 -10.50 -7.51
CA GLY A 21 19.41 -11.74 -6.73
C GLY A 21 18.55 -11.64 -5.47
N THR A 22 17.95 -10.48 -5.18
CA THR A 22 16.99 -10.39 -4.08
C THR A 22 15.65 -11.05 -4.50
N ASP A 23 15.21 -12.04 -3.74
CA ASP A 23 13.94 -12.72 -4.01
C ASP A 23 12.76 -11.74 -3.86
N SER A 24 11.87 -11.72 -4.86
CA SER A 24 10.71 -10.83 -4.90
C SER A 24 9.75 -11.03 -3.73
N LYS A 25 9.61 -12.29 -3.25
CA LYS A 25 8.80 -12.58 -2.05
C LYS A 25 9.41 -11.99 -0.79
N THR A 26 10.74 -11.91 -0.73
CA THR A 26 11.44 -11.23 0.37
C THR A 26 11.12 -9.74 0.39
N LEU A 27 11.10 -9.08 -0.77
CA LEU A 27 10.70 -7.67 -0.87
C LEU A 27 9.23 -7.47 -0.46
N MET A 28 8.34 -8.33 -0.94
CA MET A 28 6.91 -8.31 -0.56
C MET A 28 6.72 -8.56 0.95
N TYR A 29 7.48 -9.48 1.55
CA TYR A 29 7.45 -9.70 2.99
C TYR A 29 7.88 -8.45 3.77
N ARG A 30 8.96 -7.78 3.33
CA ARG A 30 9.42 -6.53 3.95
C ARG A 30 8.38 -5.42 3.83
N ALA A 31 7.68 -5.32 2.69
CA ALA A 31 6.58 -4.38 2.51
C ALA A 31 5.46 -4.64 3.52
N GLY A 32 4.96 -5.87 3.62
CA GLY A 32 3.95 -6.24 4.61
C GLY A 32 4.38 -6.02 6.05
N LEU A 33 5.67 -6.23 6.37
CA LEU A 33 6.22 -5.91 7.70
C LEU A 33 6.18 -4.41 7.99
N GLY A 34 6.53 -3.58 7.00
CA GLY A 34 6.42 -2.13 7.11
C GLY A 34 5.00 -1.67 7.37
N LEU A 35 4.03 -2.26 6.68
CA LEU A 35 2.60 -2.00 6.94
C LEU A 35 2.22 -2.37 8.37
N PHE A 36 2.62 -3.57 8.82
CA PHE A 36 2.32 -4.03 10.17
C PHE A 36 2.87 -3.07 11.25
N GLN A 37 4.07 -2.53 11.05
CA GLN A 37 4.73 -1.62 11.98
C GLN A 37 4.20 -0.17 11.92
N SER A 38 3.50 0.19 10.85
CA SER A 38 3.11 1.59 10.58
C SER A 38 1.79 2.01 11.20
N TRP A 39 1.03 1.10 11.81
CA TRP A 39 -0.31 1.36 12.33
C TRP A 39 -0.54 0.75 13.71
N ASN A 40 -1.43 1.37 14.48
CA ASN A 40 -1.92 0.79 15.74
C ASN A 40 -3.18 -0.05 15.45
N TRP A 41 -3.00 -1.35 15.31
CA TRP A 41 -4.05 -2.28 14.88
C TRP A 41 -5.05 -2.56 16.00
N HIS A 42 -6.33 -2.33 15.75
CA HIS A 42 -7.44 -2.58 16.67
C HIS A 42 -8.78 -2.76 15.92
N GLY A 43 -9.80 -3.29 16.59
CA GLY A 43 -11.13 -3.43 16.01
C GLY A 43 -11.21 -4.43 14.87
N ARG A 44 -12.18 -4.22 13.97
CA ARG A 44 -12.38 -5.02 12.75
C ARG A 44 -11.55 -4.44 11.62
N ILE A 45 -10.68 -5.26 11.08
CA ILE A 45 -9.75 -4.89 10.02
C ILE A 45 -10.15 -5.60 8.74
N ASP A 46 -10.43 -4.82 7.69
CA ASP A 46 -10.68 -5.31 6.34
C ASP A 46 -9.53 -4.94 5.41
N ILE A 47 -8.86 -5.95 4.86
CA ILE A 47 -7.78 -5.78 3.88
C ILE A 47 -8.37 -5.97 2.49
N VAL A 48 -8.56 -4.87 1.77
CA VAL A 48 -9.26 -4.86 0.47
C VAL A 48 -8.26 -5.03 -0.65
N THR A 49 -8.34 -6.16 -1.37
CA THR A 49 -7.29 -6.59 -2.29
C THR A 49 -7.73 -6.63 -3.75
N GLY A 50 -6.84 -6.21 -4.64
CA GLY A 50 -6.94 -6.37 -6.09
C GLY A 50 -6.14 -7.57 -6.61
N SER A 51 -5.61 -7.48 -7.85
CA SER A 51 -4.90 -8.57 -8.53
C SER A 51 -3.37 -8.42 -8.57
N GLY A 52 -2.84 -7.26 -8.16
CA GLY A 52 -1.41 -6.91 -8.31
C GLY A 52 -0.55 -7.26 -7.10
N ASN A 53 0.71 -6.83 -7.11
CA ASN A 53 1.64 -7.01 -6.00
C ASN A 53 1.18 -6.27 -4.74
N ASN A 54 0.48 -5.14 -4.87
CA ASN A 54 -0.11 -4.43 -3.74
C ASN A 54 -1.05 -5.31 -2.89
N ALA A 55 -1.81 -6.21 -3.55
CA ALA A 55 -2.60 -7.22 -2.85
C ALA A 55 -1.72 -8.22 -2.10
N GLY A 56 -0.56 -8.58 -2.66
CA GLY A 56 0.42 -9.44 -2.02
C GLY A 56 0.97 -8.85 -0.71
N ASP A 57 1.26 -7.56 -0.70
CA ASP A 57 1.68 -6.84 0.50
C ASP A 57 0.58 -6.91 1.59
N GLY A 58 -0.68 -6.78 1.19
CA GLY A 58 -1.85 -6.96 2.04
C GLY A 58 -1.99 -8.38 2.58
N TYR A 59 -1.68 -9.41 1.79
CA TYR A 59 -1.70 -10.81 2.28
C TYR A 59 -0.60 -11.06 3.31
N VAL A 60 0.59 -10.49 3.12
CA VAL A 60 1.65 -10.56 4.14
C VAL A 60 1.21 -9.85 5.41
N LEU A 61 0.59 -8.68 5.31
CA LEU A 61 0.02 -7.99 6.47
C LEU A 61 -1.00 -8.88 7.21
N ALA A 62 -1.92 -9.53 6.47
CA ALA A 62 -2.91 -10.44 7.06
C ALA A 62 -2.26 -11.59 7.84
N LEU A 63 -1.18 -12.18 7.31
CA LEU A 63 -0.40 -13.22 7.97
C LEU A 63 0.24 -12.70 9.27
N LEU A 64 0.82 -11.50 9.25
CA LEU A 64 1.44 -10.88 10.42
C LEU A 64 0.41 -10.53 11.50
N LEU A 65 -0.74 -9.97 11.13
CA LEU A 65 -1.85 -9.71 12.05
C LEU A 65 -2.31 -11.01 12.71
N HIS A 66 -2.56 -12.05 11.91
CA HIS A 66 -2.96 -13.37 12.41
C HIS A 66 -1.93 -13.96 13.37
N GLN A 67 -0.63 -13.88 13.04
CA GLN A 67 0.46 -14.37 13.89
C GLN A 67 0.49 -13.67 15.26
N HIS A 68 0.06 -12.42 15.32
CA HIS A 68 -0.02 -11.64 16.57
C HIS A 68 -1.38 -11.69 17.25
N GLY A 69 -2.28 -12.59 16.81
CA GLY A 69 -3.61 -12.75 17.38
C GLY A 69 -4.57 -11.59 17.10
N ILE A 70 -4.28 -10.77 16.10
CA ILE A 70 -5.12 -9.64 15.69
C ILE A 70 -6.05 -10.11 14.56
N PRO A 71 -7.37 -10.16 14.78
CA PRO A 71 -8.30 -10.65 13.76
C PRO A 71 -8.41 -9.67 12.60
N CYS A 72 -8.34 -10.20 11.38
CA CYS A 72 -8.58 -9.45 10.17
C CYS A 72 -9.37 -10.29 9.15
N ARG A 73 -9.92 -9.61 8.14
CA ARG A 73 -10.63 -10.23 7.02
C ARG A 73 -10.03 -9.71 5.72
N ILE A 74 -9.81 -10.61 4.77
CA ILE A 74 -9.40 -10.27 3.40
C ILE A 74 -10.67 -10.11 2.57
N VAL A 75 -10.85 -8.92 1.97
CA VAL A 75 -11.95 -8.61 1.05
C VAL A 75 -11.39 -8.63 -0.37
N ARG A 76 -11.71 -9.67 -1.13
CA ARG A 76 -11.18 -9.86 -2.49
C ARG A 76 -12.12 -9.29 -3.54
N THR A 77 -11.62 -8.40 -4.38
CA THR A 77 -12.37 -7.85 -5.52
C THR A 77 -12.19 -8.66 -6.80
N THR A 78 -11.32 -9.66 -6.80
CA THR A 78 -11.03 -10.54 -7.94
C THR A 78 -10.37 -11.84 -7.47
N GLU A 79 -10.52 -12.91 -8.23
CA GLU A 79 -9.83 -14.19 -7.99
C GLU A 79 -8.38 -14.20 -8.49
N LYS A 80 -7.98 -13.22 -9.29
CA LYS A 80 -6.63 -13.14 -9.84
C LYS A 80 -5.63 -12.66 -8.80
N ASN A 81 -4.43 -13.21 -8.87
CA ASN A 81 -3.27 -12.77 -8.08
C ASN A 81 -2.05 -12.57 -8.99
N SER A 82 -1.11 -11.73 -8.55
CA SER A 82 0.26 -11.82 -9.06
C SER A 82 0.92 -13.13 -8.60
N PRO A 83 2.01 -13.60 -9.21
CA PRO A 83 2.68 -14.83 -8.79
C PRO A 83 3.05 -14.86 -7.31
N ASP A 84 3.68 -13.79 -6.80
CA ASP A 84 4.08 -13.69 -5.39
C ASP A 84 2.88 -13.46 -4.47
N GLY A 85 1.91 -12.64 -4.91
CA GLY A 85 0.63 -12.45 -4.19
C GLY A 85 -0.11 -13.78 -4.03
N GLY A 86 -0.14 -14.61 -5.06
CA GLY A 86 -0.76 -15.95 -4.99
C GLY A 86 -0.08 -16.86 -3.98
N TYR A 87 1.25 -16.81 -3.89
CA TYR A 87 2.00 -17.55 -2.87
C TYR A 87 1.58 -17.16 -1.45
N PHE A 88 1.50 -15.87 -1.15
CA PHE A 88 1.10 -15.41 0.18
C PHE A 88 -0.40 -15.60 0.44
N PHE A 89 -1.24 -15.49 -0.59
CA PHE A 89 -2.68 -15.77 -0.46
C PHE A 89 -2.94 -17.22 -0.03
N LEU A 90 -2.29 -18.21 -0.67
CA LEU A 90 -2.38 -19.61 -0.28
C LEU A 90 -2.00 -19.81 1.19
N LYS A 91 -0.98 -19.10 1.69
CA LYS A 91 -0.61 -19.15 3.11
C LYS A 91 -1.66 -18.53 4.03
N CYS A 92 -2.42 -17.54 3.58
CA CYS A 92 -3.55 -17.03 4.33
C CYS A 92 -4.67 -18.07 4.44
N GLU A 93 -4.96 -18.79 3.34
CA GLU A 93 -5.95 -19.86 3.33
C GLU A 93 -5.53 -21.04 4.23
N GLU A 94 -4.26 -21.47 4.15
CA GLU A 94 -3.69 -22.53 5.01
C GLU A 94 -3.83 -22.22 6.51
N ARG A 95 -3.86 -20.94 6.88
CA ARG A 95 -4.02 -20.47 8.27
C ARG A 95 -5.45 -20.15 8.66
N GLY A 96 -6.41 -20.34 7.75
CA GLY A 96 -7.82 -20.07 8.01
C GLY A 96 -8.16 -18.61 8.21
N ILE A 97 -7.37 -17.70 7.64
CA ILE A 97 -7.70 -16.26 7.64
C ILE A 97 -8.99 -16.05 6.85
N SER A 98 -9.93 -15.31 7.44
CA SER A 98 -11.25 -15.07 6.82
C SER A 98 -11.11 -14.36 5.48
N VAL A 99 -11.74 -14.90 4.44
CA VAL A 99 -11.78 -14.34 3.08
C VAL A 99 -13.22 -14.15 2.65
N THR A 100 -13.53 -13.05 2.00
CA THR A 100 -14.86 -12.75 1.42
C THR A 100 -14.71 -11.93 0.14
N ASP A 101 -15.72 -11.98 -0.72
CA ASP A 101 -15.94 -11.11 -1.87
C ASP A 101 -17.02 -10.04 -1.62
N SER A 102 -17.70 -10.13 -0.46
CA SER A 102 -18.72 -9.17 -0.05
C SER A 102 -18.07 -7.84 0.37
N ILE A 103 -18.43 -6.78 -0.32
CA ILE A 103 -17.96 -5.41 -0.04
C ILE A 103 -19.00 -4.73 0.86
N ASP A 104 -18.82 -4.88 2.17
CA ASP A 104 -19.60 -4.24 3.20
C ASP A 104 -18.69 -3.80 4.35
N PHE A 105 -18.56 -2.50 4.51
CA PHE A 105 -17.71 -1.86 5.52
C PHE A 105 -18.48 -1.26 6.69
N SER A 106 -19.79 -1.56 6.82
CA SER A 106 -20.68 -0.96 7.82
C SER A 106 -20.25 -1.19 9.28
N HIS A 107 -19.39 -2.19 9.51
CA HIS A 107 -18.87 -2.56 10.83
C HIS A 107 -17.34 -2.64 10.85
N THR A 108 -16.66 -1.99 9.91
CA THR A 108 -15.20 -2.00 9.78
C THR A 108 -14.62 -0.79 10.49
N ASP A 109 -13.64 -1.01 11.35
CA ASP A 109 -12.92 0.06 12.06
C ASP A 109 -11.71 0.53 11.25
N ILE A 110 -11.02 -0.39 10.57
CA ILE A 110 -9.83 -0.11 9.76
C ILE A 110 -9.96 -0.78 8.40
N ILE A 111 -9.83 0.00 7.34
CA ILE A 111 -9.70 -0.49 5.96
C ILE A 111 -8.26 -0.34 5.51
N VAL A 112 -7.69 -1.42 4.99
CA VAL A 112 -6.38 -1.39 4.33
C VAL A 112 -6.60 -1.48 2.82
N ASP A 113 -6.28 -0.40 2.12
CA ASP A 113 -6.42 -0.29 0.67
C ASP A 113 -5.23 -0.92 -0.05
N CYS A 114 -5.40 -2.15 -0.52
CA CYS A 114 -4.46 -2.92 -1.33
C CYS A 114 -5.00 -3.20 -2.74
N LEU A 115 -5.94 -2.38 -3.26
CA LEU A 115 -6.60 -2.62 -4.55
C LEU A 115 -5.67 -2.41 -5.73
N LEU A 116 -5.00 -1.25 -5.78
CA LEU A 116 -4.16 -0.81 -6.89
C LEU A 116 -2.88 -0.16 -6.34
N GLY A 117 -1.74 -0.49 -6.91
CA GLY A 117 -0.46 0.16 -6.60
C GLY A 117 0.00 1.07 -7.74
N THR A 118 1.30 1.39 -7.79
CA THR A 118 1.95 2.24 -8.80
C THR A 118 1.78 1.75 -10.24
N GLY A 119 1.22 0.55 -10.45
CA GLY A 119 0.84 -0.02 -11.74
C GLY A 119 -0.31 0.69 -12.44
N PHE A 120 -1.18 1.32 -11.69
CA PHE A 120 -2.39 1.93 -12.21
C PHE A 120 -2.10 3.15 -13.10
N ARG A 121 -2.87 3.30 -14.18
CA ARG A 121 -2.85 4.43 -15.10
C ARG A 121 -4.27 4.70 -15.62
N GLY A 122 -4.58 5.96 -15.84
CA GLY A 122 -5.83 6.40 -16.41
C GLY A 122 -6.98 6.49 -15.40
N GLU A 123 -8.18 6.10 -15.79
CA GLU A 123 -9.39 6.19 -14.97
C GLU A 123 -9.80 4.84 -14.39
N LEU A 124 -10.43 4.89 -13.22
CA LEU A 124 -11.01 3.70 -12.60
C LEU A 124 -12.18 3.17 -13.42
N ARG A 125 -12.21 1.86 -13.64
CA ARG A 125 -13.39 1.20 -14.20
C ARG A 125 -14.58 1.36 -13.26
N PRO A 126 -15.83 1.39 -13.77
CA PRO A 126 -17.01 1.67 -12.93
C PRO A 126 -17.12 0.83 -11.66
N ALA A 127 -16.89 -0.47 -11.73
CA ALA A 127 -16.93 -1.35 -10.57
C ALA A 127 -15.87 -0.98 -9.52
N MET A 128 -14.63 -0.68 -9.95
CA MET A 128 -13.57 -0.27 -9.03
C MET A 128 -13.85 1.10 -8.42
N ARG A 129 -14.43 2.01 -9.21
CA ARG A 129 -14.84 3.33 -8.74
C ARG A 129 -15.89 3.21 -7.62
N GLN A 130 -16.87 2.32 -7.75
CA GLN A 130 -17.87 2.06 -6.71
C GLN A 130 -17.22 1.58 -5.41
N ILE A 131 -16.23 0.68 -5.49
CA ILE A 131 -15.52 0.20 -4.31
C ILE A 131 -14.77 1.35 -3.62
N VAL A 132 -14.07 2.17 -4.38
CA VAL A 132 -13.37 3.35 -3.85
C VAL A 132 -14.37 4.34 -3.20
N GLU A 133 -15.54 4.55 -3.80
CA GLU A 133 -16.62 5.36 -3.23
C GLU A 133 -17.10 4.79 -1.88
N GLN A 134 -17.30 3.48 -1.81
CA GLN A 134 -17.73 2.82 -0.55
C GLN A 134 -16.66 2.92 0.53
N ILE A 135 -15.38 2.76 0.20
CA ILE A 135 -14.27 2.98 1.14
C ILE A 135 -14.30 4.42 1.66
N ASN A 136 -14.39 5.40 0.76
CA ASN A 136 -14.39 6.82 1.12
C ASN A 136 -15.61 7.26 1.95
N GLN A 137 -16.70 6.49 1.93
CA GLN A 137 -17.94 6.75 2.66
C GLN A 137 -18.11 5.87 3.92
N SER A 138 -17.21 4.93 4.17
CA SER A 138 -17.34 3.92 5.22
C SER A 138 -17.32 4.48 6.65
N GLY A 139 -16.62 5.60 6.86
CA GLY A 139 -16.33 6.14 8.20
C GLY A 139 -15.25 5.37 8.96
N ALA A 140 -14.68 4.30 8.38
CA ALA A 140 -13.52 3.61 8.92
C ALA A 140 -12.24 4.42 8.74
N SER A 141 -11.24 4.16 9.58
CA SER A 141 -9.89 4.66 9.33
C SER A 141 -9.25 3.92 8.16
N VAL A 142 -8.61 4.65 7.25
CA VAL A 142 -8.08 4.10 6.00
C VAL A 142 -6.57 4.19 5.93
N LEU A 143 -5.91 3.03 5.76
CA LEU A 143 -4.50 2.89 5.42
C LEU A 143 -4.36 2.52 3.95
N SER A 144 -3.75 3.35 3.11
CA SER A 144 -3.42 2.98 1.73
C SER A 144 -2.00 2.44 1.62
N VAL A 145 -1.85 1.35 0.86
CA VAL A 145 -0.57 0.65 0.66
C VAL A 145 0.09 1.15 -0.60
N ASP A 146 1.33 1.57 -0.49
CA ASP A 146 2.21 2.09 -1.54
C ASP A 146 1.67 3.37 -2.19
N ILE A 147 0.48 3.35 -2.76
CA ILE A 147 -0.19 4.50 -3.37
C ILE A 147 -1.72 4.36 -3.19
N ASN A 148 -2.42 5.45 -2.95
CA ASN A 148 -3.89 5.43 -2.83
C ASN A 148 -4.52 4.91 -4.11
N SER A 149 -5.35 3.87 -4.01
CA SER A 149 -5.92 3.21 -5.20
C SER A 149 -6.74 4.18 -6.05
N GLY A 150 -6.32 4.34 -7.30
CA GLY A 150 -6.89 5.31 -8.26
C GLY A 150 -6.09 6.60 -8.42
N MET A 151 -5.10 6.86 -7.56
CA MET A 151 -4.22 8.01 -7.66
C MET A 151 -3.05 7.74 -8.63
N ASN A 152 -2.70 8.72 -9.45
CA ASN A 152 -1.50 8.66 -10.27
C ASN A 152 -0.26 8.90 -9.41
N GLY A 153 0.67 7.95 -9.39
CA GLY A 153 1.85 8.00 -8.53
C GLY A 153 2.88 9.07 -8.89
N ASP A 154 2.77 9.72 -10.05
CA ASP A 154 3.63 10.82 -10.45
C ASP A 154 2.96 12.19 -10.30
N SER A 155 1.66 12.32 -10.66
CA SER A 155 0.96 13.61 -10.62
C SER A 155 0.08 13.82 -9.39
N GLY A 156 -0.22 12.77 -8.61
CA GLY A 156 -1.18 12.83 -7.51
C GLY A 156 -2.64 12.98 -7.96
N GLU A 157 -2.90 12.99 -9.27
CA GLU A 157 -4.24 13.16 -9.84
C GLU A 157 -5.04 11.85 -9.83
N GLY A 158 -6.33 11.99 -10.10
CA GLY A 158 -7.29 10.89 -10.22
C GLY A 158 -8.29 10.84 -9.09
N PHE A 159 -9.41 10.18 -9.36
CA PHE A 159 -10.36 9.78 -8.33
C PHE A 159 -9.80 8.56 -7.61
N CYS A 160 -9.64 8.65 -6.29
CA CYS A 160 -8.92 7.64 -5.53
C CYS A 160 -9.49 7.45 -4.11
N VAL A 161 -9.00 6.43 -3.44
CA VAL A 161 -9.17 6.27 -2.00
C VAL A 161 -8.56 7.49 -1.29
N ARG A 162 -9.25 8.01 -0.28
CA ARG A 162 -8.71 8.98 0.68
C ARG A 162 -8.25 8.23 1.90
N SER A 163 -7.06 8.54 2.39
CA SER A 163 -6.47 7.79 3.50
C SER A 163 -6.08 8.69 4.65
N ASP A 164 -6.29 8.20 5.87
CA ASP A 164 -5.72 8.81 7.08
C ASP A 164 -4.20 8.63 7.08
N ARG A 165 -3.72 7.50 6.50
CA ARG A 165 -2.30 7.27 6.26
C ARG A 165 -2.04 6.53 4.97
N THR A 166 -1.01 6.95 4.24
CA THR A 166 -0.42 6.18 3.16
C THR A 166 0.98 5.71 3.56
N VAL A 167 1.23 4.42 3.40
CA VAL A 167 2.57 3.84 3.60
C VAL A 167 3.20 3.61 2.23
N SER A 168 4.12 4.48 1.85
CA SER A 168 4.95 4.32 0.65
C SER A 168 5.95 3.19 0.85
N ILE A 169 6.10 2.33 -0.13
CA ILE A 169 7.03 1.21 -0.11
C ILE A 169 8.28 1.54 -0.92
N GLY A 170 9.45 1.41 -0.28
CA GLY A 170 10.75 1.70 -0.86
C GLY A 170 11.09 3.18 -0.85
N CYS A 171 10.65 3.94 -1.83
CA CYS A 171 10.89 5.38 -1.91
C CYS A 171 9.60 6.16 -2.13
N LEU A 172 9.55 7.40 -1.66
CA LEU A 172 8.43 8.32 -1.92
C LEU A 172 8.32 8.63 -3.42
N LYS A 173 7.09 8.65 -3.94
CA LYS A 173 6.77 9.04 -5.31
C LYS A 173 6.26 10.48 -5.35
N TYR A 174 6.46 11.19 -6.46
CA TYR A 174 6.00 12.58 -6.60
C TYR A 174 4.52 12.75 -6.26
N GLY A 175 3.70 11.79 -6.68
CA GLY A 175 2.26 11.77 -6.44
C GLY A 175 1.86 11.77 -4.96
N HIS A 176 2.70 11.27 -4.05
CA HIS A 176 2.42 11.31 -2.62
C HIS A 176 2.30 12.74 -2.10
N LEU A 177 3.32 13.58 -2.36
CA LEU A 177 3.30 14.98 -1.89
C LEU A 177 2.20 15.79 -2.57
N LEU A 178 1.98 15.54 -3.87
CA LEU A 178 0.90 16.21 -4.61
C LEU A 178 -0.48 15.74 -4.11
N GLY A 179 -0.63 14.46 -3.75
CA GLY A 179 -1.84 13.90 -3.15
C GLY A 179 -2.13 14.49 -1.76
N MET A 180 -1.09 14.66 -0.93
CA MET A 180 -1.22 15.36 0.36
C MET A 180 -1.69 16.80 0.16
N ALA A 181 -1.07 17.54 -0.75
CA ALA A 181 -1.46 18.92 -1.06
C ALA A 181 -2.91 19.04 -1.57
N GLN A 182 -3.47 17.96 -2.12
CA GLN A 182 -4.86 17.85 -2.59
C GLN A 182 -5.82 17.29 -1.54
N GLY A 183 -5.38 17.01 -0.30
CA GLY A 183 -6.20 16.42 0.76
C GLY A 183 -6.66 14.99 0.49
N LYS A 184 -5.87 14.21 -0.24
CA LYS A 184 -6.13 12.78 -0.49
C LYS A 184 -5.43 11.87 0.49
N ILE A 185 -4.37 12.37 1.12
CA ILE A 185 -3.51 11.71 2.10
C ILE A 185 -3.36 12.63 3.29
N ASP A 186 -3.76 12.19 4.48
CA ASP A 186 -3.62 13.01 5.69
C ASP A 186 -2.23 12.88 6.30
N SER A 187 -1.71 11.65 6.42
CA SER A 187 -0.34 11.39 6.85
C SER A 187 0.39 10.45 5.90
N LEU A 188 1.69 10.64 5.74
CA LEU A 188 2.53 9.87 4.83
C LEU A 188 3.70 9.26 5.60
N TYR A 189 3.88 7.96 5.46
CA TYR A 189 5.01 7.22 6.00
C TYR A 189 5.75 6.52 4.87
N ASN A 190 7.08 6.53 4.88
CA ASN A 190 7.88 5.78 3.91
C ASN A 190 8.58 4.61 4.62
N TYR A 191 8.39 3.40 4.10
CA TYR A 191 9.08 2.23 4.60
C TYR A 191 10.13 1.73 3.59
N ASP A 192 11.39 1.78 4.00
CA ASP A 192 12.51 1.30 3.20
C ASP A 192 12.56 -0.23 3.26
N ILE A 193 12.36 -0.87 2.13
CA ILE A 193 12.43 -2.34 1.99
C ILE A 193 13.81 -2.84 1.52
N GLY A 194 14.81 -1.95 1.49
CA GLY A 194 16.17 -2.26 1.10
C GLY A 194 16.43 -2.21 -0.40
N ILE A 195 15.64 -1.45 -1.15
CA ILE A 195 15.85 -1.23 -2.59
C ILE A 195 16.65 0.07 -2.81
N PRO A 196 17.90 0.01 -3.28
CA PRO A 196 18.63 1.21 -3.65
C PRO A 196 17.96 1.94 -4.81
N CYS A 197 17.59 3.20 -4.61
CA CYS A 197 17.06 4.02 -5.70
C CYS A 197 18.15 4.21 -6.76
N LYS A 198 17.93 3.68 -7.96
CA LYS A 198 18.83 3.75 -9.12
C LYS A 198 18.22 4.69 -10.17
N GLY A 199 18.54 5.98 -10.10
CA GLY A 199 18.05 6.96 -11.06
C GLY A 199 17.95 8.35 -10.47
N SER A 200 17.31 9.27 -11.20
CA SER A 200 17.13 10.65 -10.76
C SER A 200 16.14 10.74 -9.61
N TYR A 201 16.46 11.51 -8.60
CA TYR A 201 15.59 11.79 -7.46
C TYR A 201 15.70 13.26 -7.06
N LEU A 202 14.68 13.77 -6.39
CA LEU A 202 14.72 15.04 -5.68
C LEU A 202 14.95 14.76 -4.20
N PRO A 203 15.93 15.38 -3.54
CA PRO A 203 16.06 15.31 -2.10
C PRO A 203 14.92 16.11 -1.46
N LEU A 204 14.20 15.53 -0.50
CA LEU A 204 13.17 16.26 0.24
C LEU A 204 13.76 17.28 1.20
N PHE A 205 15.01 17.07 1.63
CA PHE A 205 15.76 17.99 2.48
C PHE A 205 17.22 18.00 2.09
N SER A 206 17.70 19.19 1.78
CA SER A 206 19.13 19.50 1.63
C SER A 206 19.51 20.41 2.79
N GLY A 207 20.09 19.87 3.84
CA GLY A 207 20.60 20.66 4.95
C GLY A 207 20.53 19.91 6.27
N ASP A 208 21.40 20.30 7.18
CA ASP A 208 21.55 19.79 8.52
C ASP A 208 20.43 20.36 9.40
N THR A 209 19.20 19.93 9.18
CA THR A 209 18.02 20.51 9.84
C THR A 209 17.63 19.83 11.12
N GLY A 210 18.37 18.79 11.57
CA GLY A 210 17.99 18.04 12.78
C GLY A 210 16.57 17.46 12.70
N ALA A 211 16.09 17.21 11.49
CA ALA A 211 14.78 16.68 11.25
C ALA A 211 14.63 15.31 11.92
N PRO A 212 13.51 15.01 12.58
CA PRO A 212 13.27 13.72 13.18
C PRO A 212 13.35 12.61 12.12
N GLU A 213 13.89 11.46 12.51
CA GLU A 213 14.02 10.28 11.65
C GLU A 213 12.66 9.75 11.16
N ASN A 214 11.58 10.12 11.82
CA ASN A 214 10.19 9.81 11.48
C ASN A 214 9.44 11.11 11.24
N TRP A 215 8.82 11.22 10.07
CA TRP A 215 7.96 12.33 9.70
C TRP A 215 6.51 11.91 9.86
N ASP A 216 5.87 12.38 10.91
CA ASP A 216 4.42 12.50 10.98
C ASP A 216 4.08 13.92 10.48
N PHE A 217 3.52 13.99 9.29
CA PHE A 217 2.97 15.22 8.75
C PHE A 217 1.48 15.31 9.05
#